data_5d87e2d78b4d47825d0360b0f1a6e40d
#
_entry.id   5d87e2d78b4d47825d0360b0f1a6e40d
#
_cell.length_a   1.000
_cell.length_b   1.000
_cell.length_c   1.000
_cell.angle_alpha   90.00
_cell.angle_beta   90.00
_cell.angle_gamma   90.00
#
_symmetry.space_group_name_H-M   'P 1'
#
loop_
_entity.id
_entity.type
_entity.pdbx_description
1 polymer ?
#
loop_
_entity_poly.entity_id
_entity_poly.type
_entity_poly.pdbx_seq_one_letter_code
_entity_poly.pdbx_strand_id
1 'polypeptide(L)'
;MRNARTACAGVLVALVGLLVPFPTPATAGTAGQVATARHATRTFTHPPAARKAGYGLLKDADGIACIAMKGVGGMGVHYANGSLVDSKIQLRHPEALVYRFTNNGHLRLAALEYLVPRALWRQDHPTGRPSLFGHRFDFTPAGNRFGLPAYFSLHAWVWDENPAGEFTMWNPRVHCPVGI
;
A
#
# COMPACT_ATOMS: atom_id res chain seq x y z
N MET A 1 -78.33 -38.98 -30.56
CA MET A 1 -77.28 -39.35 -29.59
C MET A 1 -76.20 -38.39 -29.80
N ARG A 2 -75.97 -37.41 -28.82
CA ARG A 2 -75.03 -36.34 -28.93
C ARG A 2 -73.88 -36.69 -27.97
N ASN A 3 -72.66 -36.86 -28.50
CA ASN A 3 -71.44 -37.08 -27.71
C ASN A 3 -70.87 -35.73 -27.31
N ALA A 4 -70.89 -35.45 -26.01
CA ALA A 4 -70.14 -34.30 -25.42
C ALA A 4 -68.66 -34.70 -25.25
N ARG A 5 -67.75 -33.93 -25.85
CA ARG A 5 -66.33 -34.02 -25.66
C ARG A 5 -65.94 -32.98 -24.59
N THR A 6 -65.47 -33.44 -23.43
CA THR A 6 -64.93 -32.62 -22.35
C THR A 6 -63.47 -32.28 -22.68
N ALA A 7 -63.18 -31.00 -22.83
CA ALA A 7 -61.82 -30.49 -23.03
C ALA A 7 -61.22 -30.18 -21.66
N CYS A 8 -60.15 -30.87 -21.29
CA CYS A 8 -59.32 -30.52 -20.10
C CYS A 8 -58.38 -29.41 -20.51
N ALA A 9 -58.52 -28.22 -19.92
CA ALA A 9 -57.58 -27.12 -20.02
C ALA A 9 -56.43 -27.32 -19.00
N GLY A 10 -55.23 -27.64 -19.47
CA GLY A 10 -54.03 -27.69 -18.65
C GLY A 10 -53.50 -26.27 -18.38
N VAL A 11 -53.41 -25.91 -17.11
CA VAL A 11 -52.78 -24.66 -16.68
C VAL A 11 -51.26 -24.88 -16.57
N LEU A 12 -50.49 -24.25 -17.47
CA LEU A 12 -49.04 -24.19 -17.40
C LEU A 12 -48.66 -23.09 -16.42
N VAL A 13 -48.12 -23.46 -15.22
CA VAL A 13 -47.51 -22.53 -14.27
C VAL A 13 -46.06 -22.33 -14.69
N ALA A 14 -45.74 -21.16 -15.25
CA ALA A 14 -44.39 -20.75 -15.55
C ALA A 14 -43.69 -20.28 -14.24
N LEU A 15 -42.76 -21.07 -13.73
CA LEU A 15 -41.87 -20.66 -12.66
C LEU A 15 -40.85 -19.65 -13.21
N VAL A 16 -41.08 -18.36 -12.96
CA VAL A 16 -40.06 -17.31 -13.18
C VAL A 16 -39.07 -17.37 -12.05
N GLY A 17 -37.90 -18.01 -12.28
CA GLY A 17 -36.78 -18.01 -11.35
C GLY A 17 -36.21 -16.61 -11.26
N LEU A 18 -36.35 -15.93 -10.12
CA LEU A 18 -35.62 -14.72 -9.78
C LEU A 18 -34.13 -15.09 -9.62
N LEU A 19 -33.30 -14.74 -10.64
CA LEU A 19 -31.86 -14.72 -10.51
C LEU A 19 -31.49 -13.56 -9.60
N VAL A 20 -31.26 -13.85 -8.33
CA VAL A 20 -30.65 -12.89 -7.38
C VAL A 20 -29.18 -12.75 -7.77
N PRO A 21 -28.71 -11.58 -8.21
CA PRO A 21 -27.29 -11.39 -8.51
C PRO A 21 -26.50 -11.54 -7.21
N PHE A 22 -25.55 -12.48 -7.19
CA PHE A 22 -24.57 -12.54 -6.09
C PHE A 22 -23.79 -11.25 -6.08
N PRO A 23 -23.63 -10.57 -4.90
CA PRO A 23 -22.81 -9.37 -4.81
C PRO A 23 -21.36 -9.75 -5.15
N THR A 24 -20.83 -9.22 -6.24
CA THR A 24 -19.40 -9.26 -6.52
C THR A 24 -18.69 -8.57 -5.35
N PRO A 25 -17.59 -9.14 -4.80
CA PRO A 25 -16.83 -8.46 -3.78
C PRO A 25 -16.34 -7.12 -4.31
N ALA A 26 -16.92 -6.03 -3.79
CA ALA A 26 -16.48 -4.69 -4.13
C ALA A 26 -15.01 -4.57 -3.71
N THR A 27 -14.13 -4.25 -4.65
CA THR A 27 -12.75 -3.87 -4.34
C THR A 27 -12.86 -2.69 -3.37
N ALA A 28 -12.29 -2.83 -2.17
CA ALA A 28 -12.36 -1.77 -1.16
C ALA A 28 -11.82 -0.48 -1.79
N GLY A 29 -12.59 0.60 -1.76
CA GLY A 29 -12.15 1.92 -2.21
C GLY A 29 -10.90 2.37 -1.41
N THR A 30 -10.25 3.45 -1.83
CA THR A 30 -9.01 3.96 -1.21
C THR A 30 -9.10 4.04 0.32
N ALA A 31 -10.19 4.56 0.87
CA ALA A 31 -10.41 4.65 2.32
C ALA A 31 -10.42 3.26 3.00
N GLY A 32 -11.00 2.24 2.38
CA GLY A 32 -11.00 0.87 2.89
C GLY A 32 -9.61 0.23 2.84
N GLN A 33 -8.83 0.53 1.81
CA GLN A 33 -7.44 0.08 1.71
C GLN A 33 -6.57 0.75 2.78
N VAL A 34 -6.71 2.05 3.00
CA VAL A 34 -6.02 2.81 4.07
C VAL A 34 -6.34 2.22 5.44
N ALA A 35 -7.61 1.98 5.75
CA ALA A 35 -8.03 1.36 7.01
C ALA A 35 -7.42 -0.04 7.19
N THR A 36 -7.35 -0.83 6.13
CA THR A 36 -6.74 -2.17 6.14
C THR A 36 -5.23 -2.11 6.40
N ALA A 37 -4.51 -1.20 5.73
CA ALA A 37 -3.07 -1.00 5.90
C ALA A 37 -2.75 -0.52 7.33
N ARG A 38 -3.51 0.46 7.86
CA ARG A 38 -3.39 0.92 9.26
C ARG A 38 -3.63 -0.23 10.25
N HIS A 39 -4.69 -1.02 10.07
CA HIS A 39 -4.97 -2.15 10.93
C HIS A 39 -3.83 -3.17 10.93
N ALA A 40 -3.27 -3.50 9.77
CA ALA A 40 -2.19 -4.48 9.63
C ALA A 40 -0.88 -4.00 10.30
N THR A 41 -0.63 -2.69 10.33
CA THR A 41 0.62 -2.10 10.84
C THR A 41 0.49 -1.47 12.24
N ARG A 42 -0.67 -1.60 12.89
CA ARG A 42 -0.96 -0.94 14.19
C ARG A 42 -0.01 -1.30 15.34
N THR A 43 0.66 -2.43 15.26
CA THR A 43 1.64 -2.89 16.25
C THR A 43 3.02 -2.27 16.08
N PHE A 44 3.29 -1.63 14.93
CA PHE A 44 4.60 -1.07 14.58
C PHE A 44 4.73 0.42 14.91
N THR A 45 3.94 0.93 15.86
CA THR A 45 3.98 2.37 16.23
C THR A 45 5.37 2.86 16.63
N HIS A 46 6.24 1.96 17.13
CA HIS A 46 7.62 2.22 17.52
C HIS A 46 8.58 1.15 16.96
N PRO A 47 9.86 1.51 16.67
CA PRO A 47 10.82 0.61 16.03
C PRO A 47 11.08 -0.76 16.68
N PRO A 48 11.02 -0.93 18.02
CA PRO A 48 11.27 -2.24 18.62
C PRO A 48 10.36 -3.37 18.11
N ALA A 49 9.07 -3.09 17.90
CA ALA A 49 8.13 -4.07 17.36
C ALA A 49 8.42 -4.38 15.88
N ALA A 50 8.76 -3.35 15.10
CA ALA A 50 9.16 -3.50 13.71
C ALA A 50 10.42 -4.38 13.56
N ARG A 51 11.45 -4.13 14.41
CA ARG A 51 12.66 -4.95 14.40
C ARG A 51 12.39 -6.43 14.69
N LYS A 52 11.51 -6.74 15.65
CA LYS A 52 11.09 -8.14 15.92
C LYS A 52 10.40 -8.78 14.73
N ALA A 53 9.77 -8.00 13.87
CA ALA A 53 9.10 -8.45 12.64
C ALA A 53 10.04 -8.46 11.41
N GLY A 54 11.34 -8.25 11.59
CA GLY A 54 12.34 -8.34 10.52
C GLY A 54 12.62 -7.02 9.77
N TYR A 55 12.05 -5.89 10.24
CA TYR A 55 12.36 -4.58 9.65
C TYR A 55 13.65 -4.02 10.25
N GLY A 56 14.66 -3.77 9.42
CA GLY A 56 15.94 -3.17 9.77
C GLY A 56 16.02 -1.69 9.40
N LEU A 57 16.82 -0.91 10.15
CA LEU A 57 17.09 0.48 9.81
C LEU A 57 17.79 0.56 8.44
N LEU A 58 17.17 1.29 7.51
CA LEU A 58 17.76 1.59 6.21
C LEU A 58 18.56 2.90 6.33
N LYS A 59 19.79 2.86 5.81
CA LYS A 59 20.64 4.03 5.63
C LYS A 59 20.95 4.20 4.14
N ASP A 60 21.17 5.42 3.71
CA ASP A 60 21.68 5.69 2.38
C ASP A 60 23.18 5.36 2.26
N ALA A 61 23.77 5.58 1.08
CA ALA A 61 25.17 5.29 0.81
C ALA A 61 26.14 6.12 1.66
N ASP A 62 25.70 7.27 2.18
CA ASP A 62 26.47 8.15 3.05
C ASP A 62 26.24 7.85 4.54
N GLY A 63 25.46 6.80 4.86
CA GLY A 63 25.15 6.39 6.21
C GLY A 63 24.02 7.19 6.88
N ILE A 64 23.31 8.04 6.13
CA ILE A 64 22.22 8.88 6.61
C ILE A 64 20.94 8.06 6.71
N ALA A 65 20.32 8.08 7.89
CA ALA A 65 19.09 7.34 8.16
C ALA A 65 17.82 8.18 7.96
N CYS A 66 17.85 9.46 8.34
CA CYS A 66 16.70 10.36 8.20
C CYS A 66 16.87 11.22 6.95
N ILE A 67 15.96 11.06 6.00
CA ILE A 67 16.06 11.71 4.70
C ILE A 67 15.17 12.94 4.67
N ALA A 68 15.80 14.11 4.43
CA ALA A 68 15.08 15.38 4.24
C ALA A 68 15.68 16.18 3.07
N MET A 69 14.84 17.04 2.51
CA MET A 69 15.21 17.97 1.45
C MET A 69 14.84 19.38 1.90
N LYS A 70 15.83 20.28 1.88
CA LYS A 70 15.64 21.68 2.31
C LYS A 70 14.52 22.36 1.51
N GLY A 71 13.56 22.97 2.20
CA GLY A 71 12.43 23.67 1.58
C GLY A 71 11.30 22.77 1.08
N VAL A 72 11.45 21.45 1.14
CA VAL A 72 10.42 20.48 0.69
C VAL A 72 9.83 19.71 1.88
N GLY A 73 10.69 19.21 2.77
CA GLY A 73 10.28 18.39 3.91
C GLY A 73 11.11 17.11 4.03
N GLY A 74 10.61 16.14 4.79
CA GLY A 74 11.29 14.86 5.00
C GLY A 74 10.53 13.67 4.43
N MET A 75 11.28 12.64 4.05
CA MET A 75 10.76 11.29 3.86
C MET A 75 10.71 10.54 5.21
N GLY A 76 11.56 10.93 6.18
CA GLY A 76 11.67 10.29 7.48
C GLY A 76 12.74 9.20 7.54
N VAL A 77 12.61 8.32 8.54
CA VAL A 77 13.51 7.20 8.83
C VAL A 77 12.86 5.91 8.40
N HIS A 78 13.49 5.19 7.47
CA HIS A 78 12.96 3.95 6.92
C HIS A 78 13.48 2.73 7.68
N TYR A 79 12.57 1.83 8.02
CA TYR A 79 12.87 0.48 8.47
C TYR A 79 12.35 -0.48 7.41
N ALA A 80 13.25 -1.11 6.66
CA ALA A 80 12.92 -1.98 5.54
C ALA A 80 13.02 -3.47 5.93
N ASN A 81 12.16 -4.29 5.36
CA ASN A 81 12.20 -5.74 5.48
C ASN A 81 12.52 -6.37 4.12
N GLY A 82 13.77 -6.73 3.89
CA GLY A 82 14.22 -7.31 2.63
C GLY A 82 13.54 -8.63 2.26
N SER A 83 13.00 -9.38 3.24
CA SER A 83 12.29 -10.64 2.97
C SER A 83 10.90 -10.43 2.35
N LEU A 84 10.36 -9.20 2.39
CA LEU A 84 9.10 -8.83 1.75
C LEU A 84 9.30 -8.29 0.33
N VAL A 85 10.56 -7.99 -0.06
CA VAL A 85 10.88 -7.43 -1.38
C VAL A 85 10.81 -8.52 -2.43
N ASP A 86 9.70 -8.59 -3.14
CA ASP A 86 9.44 -9.57 -4.20
C ASP A 86 8.80 -8.92 -5.44
N SER A 87 8.10 -9.67 -6.30
CA SER A 87 7.37 -9.16 -7.47
C SER A 87 5.93 -8.71 -7.16
N LYS A 88 5.48 -8.78 -5.90
CA LYS A 88 4.08 -8.58 -5.51
C LYS A 88 3.92 -7.32 -4.66
N ILE A 89 2.79 -6.65 -4.81
CA ILE A 89 2.38 -5.56 -3.93
C ILE A 89 1.33 -6.09 -2.95
N GLN A 90 1.64 -6.08 -1.67
CA GLN A 90 0.79 -6.63 -0.63
C GLN A 90 0.33 -5.54 0.35
N LEU A 91 -0.94 -5.15 0.26
CA LEU A 91 -1.53 -4.07 1.07
C LEU A 91 -1.24 -4.18 2.58
N ARG A 92 -1.16 -5.40 3.12
CA ARG A 92 -0.99 -5.67 4.56
C ARG A 92 0.48 -5.80 4.98
N HIS A 93 1.41 -5.90 4.01
CA HIS A 93 2.82 -6.20 4.24
C HIS A 93 3.70 -5.21 3.47
N PRO A 94 3.74 -3.92 3.91
CA PRO A 94 4.61 -2.92 3.29
C PRO A 94 6.07 -3.34 3.41
N GLU A 95 6.87 -3.12 2.39
CA GLU A 95 8.29 -3.44 2.37
C GLU A 95 9.11 -2.55 3.30
N ALA A 96 8.61 -1.32 3.58
CA ALA A 96 9.21 -0.47 4.61
C ALA A 96 8.16 0.26 5.45
N LEU A 97 8.57 0.53 6.69
CA LEU A 97 7.87 1.36 7.67
C LEU A 97 8.63 2.67 7.82
N VAL A 98 7.92 3.79 7.68
CA VAL A 98 8.52 5.12 7.73
C VAL A 98 8.20 5.78 9.05
N TYR A 99 9.24 6.15 9.78
CA TYR A 99 9.14 6.81 11.07
C TYR A 99 9.54 8.28 10.97
N ARG A 100 8.91 9.12 11.78
CA ARG A 100 9.36 10.48 12.01
C ARG A 100 9.79 10.69 13.45
N PHE A 101 10.60 11.68 13.69
CA PHE A 101 10.91 12.16 15.04
C PHE A 101 9.72 12.93 15.62
N THR A 102 9.37 12.64 16.86
CA THR A 102 8.49 13.46 17.68
C THR A 102 9.27 14.62 18.30
N ASN A 103 8.57 15.59 18.90
CA ASN A 103 9.21 16.71 19.58
C ASN A 103 10.15 16.27 20.72
N ASN A 104 9.93 15.08 21.29
CA ASN A 104 10.77 14.49 22.35
C ASN A 104 11.92 13.62 21.79
N GLY A 105 12.18 13.66 20.50
CA GLY A 105 13.24 12.89 19.83
C GLY A 105 12.97 11.41 19.64
N HIS A 106 11.77 10.90 19.97
CA HIS A 106 11.41 9.51 19.75
C HIS A 106 10.90 9.27 18.33
N LEU A 107 11.14 8.07 17.81
CA LEU A 107 10.60 7.64 16.51
C LEU A 107 9.17 7.13 16.68
N ARG A 108 8.26 7.60 15.81
CA ARG A 108 6.88 7.17 15.71
C ARG A 108 6.53 6.88 14.25
N LEU A 109 5.79 5.80 14.02
CA LEU A 109 5.30 5.42 12.70
C LEU A 109 4.45 6.56 12.10
N ALA A 110 4.78 6.96 10.88
CA ALA A 110 4.15 8.07 10.17
C ALA A 110 3.59 7.63 8.81
N ALA A 111 4.36 6.81 8.08
CA ALA A 111 3.95 6.34 6.76
C ALA A 111 4.36 4.88 6.54
N LEU A 112 3.85 4.30 5.47
CA LEU A 112 4.25 3.01 4.92
C LEU A 112 4.89 3.25 3.56
N GLU A 113 5.87 2.44 3.18
CA GLU A 113 6.39 2.44 1.83
C GLU A 113 6.23 1.05 1.23
N TYR A 114 5.58 1.02 0.07
CA TYR A 114 5.46 -0.17 -0.75
C TYR A 114 6.49 -0.08 -1.87
N LEU A 115 7.29 -1.14 -2.05
CA LEU A 115 8.41 -1.13 -2.96
C LEU A 115 8.51 -2.45 -3.73
N VAL A 116 8.71 -2.36 -5.05
CA VAL A 116 9.00 -3.53 -5.87
C VAL A 116 10.16 -3.23 -6.82
N PRO A 117 11.20 -4.10 -6.88
CA PRO A 117 12.27 -3.98 -7.86
C PRO A 117 11.70 -4.00 -9.29
N ARG A 118 12.12 -3.04 -10.12
CA ARG A 118 11.64 -2.95 -11.51
C ARG A 118 11.86 -4.24 -12.28
N ALA A 119 12.99 -4.90 -12.09
CA ALA A 119 13.31 -6.15 -12.77
C ALA A 119 12.33 -7.28 -12.43
N LEU A 120 11.96 -7.40 -11.14
CA LEU A 120 10.98 -8.41 -10.70
C LEU A 120 9.58 -8.08 -11.20
N TRP A 121 9.13 -6.81 -11.07
CA TRP A 121 7.82 -6.38 -11.59
C TRP A 121 7.66 -6.68 -13.07
N ARG A 122 8.71 -6.47 -13.87
CA ARG A 122 8.69 -6.64 -15.33
C ARG A 122 8.61 -8.09 -15.80
N GLN A 123 8.84 -9.07 -14.94
CA GLN A 123 8.66 -10.49 -15.28
C GLN A 123 7.19 -10.80 -15.59
N ASP A 124 6.27 -10.27 -14.77
CA ASP A 124 4.83 -10.53 -14.91
C ASP A 124 4.09 -9.35 -15.59
N HIS A 125 4.72 -8.16 -15.63
CA HIS A 125 4.15 -6.91 -16.14
C HIS A 125 5.11 -6.21 -17.11
N PRO A 126 5.19 -6.64 -18.37
CA PRO A 126 6.15 -6.09 -19.36
C PRO A 126 6.05 -4.57 -19.54
N THR A 127 4.87 -3.99 -19.33
CA THR A 127 4.60 -2.55 -19.41
C THR A 127 3.91 -2.04 -18.14
N GLY A 128 3.79 -0.72 -18.00
CA GLY A 128 3.08 -0.09 -16.89
C GLY A 128 3.88 -0.02 -15.60
N ARG A 129 3.29 0.57 -14.57
CA ARG A 129 3.79 0.66 -13.19
C ARG A 129 2.77 0.05 -12.24
N PRO A 130 3.18 -0.46 -11.09
CA PRO A 130 2.25 -0.89 -10.05
C PRO A 130 1.38 0.28 -9.57
N SER A 131 0.24 -0.05 -8.98
CA SER A 131 -0.64 0.92 -8.33
C SER A 131 -1.22 0.32 -7.05
N LEU A 132 -1.43 1.18 -6.05
CA LEU A 132 -2.09 0.85 -4.80
C LEU A 132 -2.83 2.10 -4.31
N PHE A 133 -3.90 1.97 -3.55
CA PHE A 133 -4.75 3.09 -3.10
C PHE A 133 -5.28 3.99 -4.23
N GLY A 134 -5.35 3.47 -5.46
CA GLY A 134 -5.69 4.27 -6.65
C GLY A 134 -4.54 5.13 -7.20
N HIS A 135 -3.34 5.07 -6.60
CA HIS A 135 -2.14 5.83 -6.99
C HIS A 135 -1.11 4.93 -7.67
N ARG A 136 -0.50 5.45 -8.75
CA ARG A 136 0.61 4.78 -9.44
C ARG A 136 1.90 5.00 -8.66
N PHE A 137 2.73 3.96 -8.61
CA PHE A 137 4.05 4.05 -7.97
C PHE A 137 4.99 4.98 -8.73
N ASP A 138 5.81 5.70 -8.00
CA ASP A 138 6.93 6.45 -8.54
C ASP A 138 8.04 5.51 -9.02
N PHE A 139 8.82 5.97 -9.98
CA PHE A 139 9.98 5.24 -10.49
C PHE A 139 11.26 5.87 -9.98
N THR A 140 12.10 5.06 -9.38
CA THR A 140 13.46 5.43 -8.96
C THR A 140 14.47 4.64 -9.78
N PRO A 141 15.36 5.31 -10.55
CA PRO A 141 16.38 4.64 -11.33
C PRO A 141 17.48 4.01 -10.45
N ALA A 142 18.26 3.11 -11.02
CA ALA A 142 19.51 2.65 -10.40
C ALA A 142 20.49 3.83 -10.24
N GLY A 143 21.46 3.68 -9.32
CA GLY A 143 22.35 4.78 -8.93
C GLY A 143 21.71 5.79 -8.00
N ASN A 144 20.57 5.40 -7.39
CA ASN A 144 19.90 6.20 -6.37
C ASN A 144 20.69 6.23 -5.06
N ARG A 145 20.31 7.14 -4.16
CA ARG A 145 20.99 7.37 -2.88
C ARG A 145 21.13 6.14 -1.98
N PHE A 146 20.26 5.14 -2.14
CA PHE A 146 20.30 3.91 -1.35
C PHE A 146 21.17 2.82 -1.97
N GLY A 147 21.77 3.05 -3.14
CA GLY A 147 22.54 2.04 -3.89
C GLY A 147 21.69 0.88 -4.40
N LEU A 148 20.38 1.01 -4.40
CA LEU A 148 19.45 -0.03 -4.83
C LEU A 148 19.36 -0.10 -6.37
N PRO A 149 19.06 -1.28 -6.95
CA PRO A 149 18.61 -1.39 -8.33
C PRO A 149 17.40 -0.50 -8.60
N ALA A 150 17.06 -0.25 -9.87
CA ALA A 150 15.87 0.51 -10.22
C ALA A 150 14.60 -0.14 -9.64
N TYR A 151 13.72 0.65 -9.03
CA TYR A 151 12.51 0.17 -8.37
C TYR A 151 11.32 1.10 -8.59
N PHE A 152 10.13 0.61 -8.26
CA PHE A 152 8.92 1.40 -8.11
C PHE A 152 8.57 1.46 -6.62
N SER A 153 8.16 2.63 -6.12
CA SER A 153 7.68 2.76 -4.74
C SER A 153 6.52 3.74 -4.60
N LEU A 154 5.79 3.60 -3.50
CA LEU A 154 4.70 4.48 -3.11
C LEU A 154 4.75 4.71 -1.60
N HIS A 155 4.93 5.97 -1.19
CA HIS A 155 4.71 6.39 0.18
C HIS A 155 3.22 6.54 0.46
N ALA A 156 2.78 6.08 1.62
CA ALA A 156 1.41 6.20 2.10
C ALA A 156 1.43 6.74 3.54
N TRP A 157 1.12 8.02 3.72
CA TRP A 157 1.12 8.73 5.01
C TRP A 157 -0.15 8.42 5.81
N VAL A 158 -0.40 7.12 6.00
CA VAL A 158 -1.63 6.63 6.63
C VAL A 158 -1.65 6.79 8.15
N TRP A 159 -0.52 7.10 8.79
CA TRP A 159 -0.39 7.27 10.24
C TRP A 159 -0.22 8.71 10.67
N ASP A 160 0.23 9.57 9.77
CA ASP A 160 0.43 10.99 10.01
C ASP A 160 -0.08 11.80 8.83
N GLU A 161 -0.56 13.00 9.08
CA GLU A 161 -1.05 13.88 8.01
C GLU A 161 0.12 14.41 7.17
N ASN A 162 -0.05 14.36 5.85
CA ASN A 162 0.85 15.02 4.91
C ASN A 162 0.09 16.10 4.13
N PRO A 163 0.32 17.40 4.40
CA PRO A 163 -0.36 18.47 3.71
C PRO A 163 -0.01 18.58 2.22
N ALA A 164 1.10 17.95 1.78
CA ALA A 164 1.44 17.85 0.36
C ALA A 164 0.68 16.72 -0.37
N GLY A 165 -0.05 15.87 0.37
CA GLY A 165 -0.83 14.76 -0.16
C GLY A 165 -0.48 13.43 0.51
N GLU A 166 -1.50 12.62 0.81
CA GLU A 166 -1.36 11.35 1.54
C GLU A 166 -0.42 10.34 0.84
N PHE A 167 -0.29 10.42 -0.49
CA PHE A 167 0.50 9.48 -1.29
C PHE A 167 1.68 10.14 -2.00
N THR A 168 2.20 11.24 -1.45
CA THR A 168 3.41 11.90 -1.96
C THR A 168 4.64 11.47 -1.16
N MET A 169 5.80 11.49 -1.79
CA MET A 169 7.07 11.06 -1.19
C MET A 169 7.47 11.93 0.01
N TRP A 170 7.31 13.23 -0.09
CA TRP A 170 7.81 14.21 0.87
C TRP A 170 6.68 14.78 1.73
N ASN A 171 6.95 14.93 3.04
CA ASN A 171 6.03 15.56 3.97
C ASN A 171 6.68 16.80 4.58
N PRO A 172 6.14 18.01 4.34
CA PRO A 172 6.72 19.25 4.86
C PRO A 172 6.71 19.36 6.39
N ARG A 173 5.93 18.51 7.08
CA ARG A 173 5.91 18.44 8.56
C ARG A 173 6.96 17.47 9.13
N VAL A 174 7.66 16.75 8.29
CA VAL A 174 8.72 15.80 8.74
C VAL A 174 10.07 16.49 8.68
N HIS A 175 10.75 16.52 9.81
CA HIS A 175 12.06 17.12 9.97
C HIS A 175 13.07 16.08 10.47
N CYS A 176 14.28 16.12 9.94
CA CYS A 176 15.39 15.30 10.38
C CYS A 176 16.28 16.12 11.31
N PRO A 177 16.68 15.59 12.48
CA PRO A 177 17.74 16.17 13.28
C PRO A 177 19.05 16.24 12.49
N VAL A 178 19.89 17.22 12.81
CA VAL A 178 21.21 17.36 12.17
C VAL A 178 22.10 16.17 12.54
N GLY A 179 22.72 15.52 11.55
CA GLY A 179 23.70 14.45 11.76
C GLY A 179 23.11 13.04 11.96
N ILE A 180 21.85 12.81 11.64
CA ILE A 180 21.22 11.48 11.72
C ILE A 180 20.88 10.95 10.33
#